data_f95826bc36070338c6fed4ba874a8a97
#
_entry.id   f95826bc36070338c6fed4ba874a8a97
#
_cell.length_a   1.000
_cell.length_b   1.000
_cell.length_c   1.000
_cell.angle_alpha   90.00
_cell.angle_beta   90.00
_cell.angle_gamma   90.00
#
_symmetry.space_group_name_H-M   'P 1'
#
loop_
_entity.id
_entity.type
_entity.pdbx_description
1 polymer ?
#
loop_
_entity_poly.entity_id
_entity_poly.type
_entity_poly.pdbx_seq_one_letter_code
_entity_poly.pdbx_strand_id
1 'polypeptide(L)'
;TSSSRRPLALALATLAVLALLVLSLSTGEYSILSQDDGWRIFLAVRVPRTIALILSGAAMSMSGLVMQLVTQNRFAEPSTTGTTEWAGLGLLVIMIAWPGAPILVRMTCAITFAFAGTMVFFALLRRVSLRSSLLVPIMGMMLGAVVSAISTFIALETNTTVSYTHLRA
;
A
#
# COMPACT_ATOMS: atom_id res chain seq x y z
N THR A 1 32.11 -0.90 22.77
CA THR A 1 31.63 -2.18 22.19
C THR A 1 30.35 -2.06 21.33
N SER A 2 29.63 -0.95 21.33
CA SER A 2 28.39 -0.75 20.51
C SER A 2 28.65 -0.28 19.09
N SER A 3 29.81 0.32 18.82
CA SER A 3 30.15 0.93 17.52
C SER A 3 30.42 -0.12 16.41
N SER A 4 30.95 -1.30 16.75
CA SER A 4 31.26 -2.33 15.74
C SER A 4 30.07 -3.21 15.34
N ARG A 5 28.98 -3.22 16.15
CA ARG A 5 27.78 -4.01 15.85
C ARG A 5 26.90 -3.38 14.77
N ARG A 6 26.93 -2.05 14.63
CA ARG A 6 26.12 -1.34 13.63
C ARG A 6 26.52 -1.65 12.18
N PRO A 7 27.79 -1.61 11.78
CA PRO A 7 28.18 -1.96 10.41
C PRO A 7 27.92 -3.43 10.10
N LEU A 8 28.09 -4.34 11.08
CA LEU A 8 27.78 -5.75 10.90
C LEU A 8 26.28 -5.97 10.68
N ALA A 9 25.42 -5.32 11.47
CA ALA A 9 23.96 -5.42 11.32
C ALA A 9 23.50 -4.87 9.96
N LEU A 10 24.06 -3.76 9.50
CA LEU A 10 23.79 -3.21 8.17
C LEU A 10 24.25 -4.16 7.05
N ALA A 11 25.45 -4.73 7.18
CA ALA A 11 25.98 -5.69 6.20
C ALA A 11 25.10 -6.95 6.13
N LEU A 12 24.65 -7.47 7.27
CA LEU A 12 23.74 -8.62 7.32
C LEU A 12 22.36 -8.29 6.72
N ALA A 13 21.83 -7.12 7.01
CA ALA A 13 20.56 -6.67 6.44
C ALA A 13 20.64 -6.51 4.91
N THR A 14 21.70 -5.89 4.39
CA THR A 14 21.91 -5.76 2.95
C THR A 14 22.11 -7.11 2.28
N LEU A 15 22.84 -8.01 2.88
CA LEU A 15 23.02 -9.37 2.38
C LEU A 15 21.70 -10.15 2.35
N ALA A 16 20.88 -10.03 3.40
CA ALA A 16 19.56 -10.64 3.45
C ALA A 16 18.64 -10.09 2.35
N VAL A 17 18.62 -8.79 2.14
CA VAL A 17 17.84 -8.17 1.05
C VAL A 17 18.30 -8.67 -0.32
N LEU A 18 19.61 -8.72 -0.56
CA LEU A 18 20.15 -9.24 -1.83
C LEU A 18 19.79 -10.73 -2.04
N ALA A 19 19.90 -11.55 -0.99
CA ALA A 19 19.53 -12.95 -1.06
C ALA A 19 18.02 -13.11 -1.36
N LEU A 20 17.15 -12.33 -0.73
CA LEU A 20 15.72 -12.34 -1.01
C LEU A 20 15.39 -11.85 -2.41
N LEU A 21 16.11 -10.86 -2.94
CA LEU A 21 15.95 -10.43 -4.34
C LEU A 21 16.34 -11.51 -5.34
N VAL A 22 17.47 -12.18 -5.11
CA VAL A 22 17.90 -13.31 -5.96
C VAL A 22 16.86 -14.44 -5.87
N LEU A 23 16.39 -14.75 -4.68
CA LEU A 23 15.35 -15.76 -4.48
C LEU A 23 14.06 -15.39 -5.19
N SER A 24 13.62 -14.13 -5.08
CA SER A 24 12.41 -13.62 -5.77
C SER A 24 12.50 -13.69 -7.28
N LEU A 25 13.68 -13.47 -7.85
CA LEU A 25 13.93 -13.57 -9.29
C LEU A 25 14.05 -15.04 -9.76
N SER A 26 14.59 -15.92 -8.90
CA SER A 26 14.82 -17.33 -9.23
C SER A 26 13.58 -18.21 -9.02
N THR A 27 12.75 -17.89 -8.02
CA THR A 27 11.52 -18.64 -7.73
C THR A 27 10.34 -18.11 -8.53
N GLY A 28 9.64 -19.00 -9.24
CA GLY A 28 8.43 -18.69 -9.98
C GLY A 28 7.83 -19.96 -10.57
N GLU A 29 6.53 -19.90 -10.85
CA GLU A 29 5.73 -21.03 -11.34
C GLU A 29 6.22 -21.59 -12.69
N TYR A 30 6.97 -20.80 -13.46
CA TYR A 30 7.58 -21.20 -14.73
C TYR A 30 9.10 -21.26 -14.59
N SER A 31 9.71 -22.41 -14.93
CA SER A 31 11.17 -22.53 -14.94
C SER A 31 11.75 -21.80 -16.16
N ILE A 32 12.74 -20.94 -15.90
CA ILE A 32 13.40 -20.11 -16.92
C ILE A 32 14.10 -20.98 -17.96
N LEU A 33 14.48 -22.22 -17.59
CA LEU A 33 15.32 -23.13 -18.39
C LEU A 33 14.52 -24.14 -19.24
N SER A 34 13.20 -24.24 -19.08
CA SER A 34 12.43 -25.33 -19.69
C SER A 34 11.47 -24.92 -20.82
N GLN A 35 11.40 -23.63 -21.17
CA GLN A 35 10.55 -23.15 -22.27
C GLN A 35 11.27 -22.10 -23.11
N ASP A 36 11.04 -22.14 -24.44
CA ASP A 36 11.62 -21.20 -25.41
C ASP A 36 11.30 -19.71 -25.11
N ASP A 37 10.20 -19.43 -24.37
CA ASP A 37 9.80 -18.09 -23.94
C ASP A 37 10.18 -17.71 -22.50
N GLY A 38 10.95 -18.53 -21.78
CA GLY A 38 11.30 -18.30 -20.38
C GLY A 38 11.98 -16.96 -20.11
N TRP A 39 12.84 -16.52 -21.03
CA TRP A 39 13.52 -15.22 -20.94
C TRP A 39 12.56 -14.04 -21.13
N ARG A 40 11.61 -14.14 -22.01
CA ARG A 40 10.58 -13.11 -22.22
C ARG A 40 9.68 -12.96 -21.01
N ILE A 41 9.26 -14.07 -20.39
CA ILE A 41 8.47 -14.07 -19.16
C ILE A 41 9.26 -13.46 -18.00
N PHE A 42 10.55 -13.80 -17.90
CA PHE A 42 11.44 -13.19 -16.89
C PHE A 42 11.48 -11.67 -17.00
N LEU A 43 11.75 -11.14 -18.19
CA LEU A 43 11.84 -9.69 -18.42
C LEU A 43 10.48 -8.98 -18.32
N ALA A 44 9.40 -9.61 -18.81
CA ALA A 44 8.10 -8.97 -18.88
C ALA A 44 7.30 -9.03 -17.57
N VAL A 45 7.56 -10.02 -16.73
CA VAL A 45 6.76 -10.25 -15.51
C VAL A 45 7.60 -10.16 -14.24
N ARG A 46 8.71 -10.91 -14.15
CA ARG A 46 9.47 -11.01 -12.90
C ARG A 46 10.25 -9.73 -12.58
N VAL A 47 10.93 -9.18 -13.58
CA VAL A 47 11.75 -7.96 -13.39
C VAL A 47 10.87 -6.76 -13.00
N PRO A 48 9.78 -6.42 -13.71
CA PRO A 48 8.91 -5.31 -13.31
C PRO A 48 8.27 -5.50 -11.93
N ARG A 49 7.85 -6.73 -11.61
CA ARG A 49 7.30 -7.06 -10.30
C ARG A 49 8.32 -6.82 -9.17
N THR A 50 9.55 -7.27 -9.37
CA THR A 50 10.62 -7.10 -8.37
C THR A 50 10.98 -5.63 -8.19
N ILE A 51 11.07 -4.87 -9.29
CA ILE A 51 11.28 -3.41 -9.24
C ILE A 51 10.13 -2.72 -8.50
N ALA A 52 8.89 -3.08 -8.78
CA ALA A 52 7.73 -2.52 -8.08
C ALA A 52 7.76 -2.81 -6.58
N LEU A 53 8.17 -4.01 -6.16
CA LEU A 53 8.34 -4.36 -4.75
C LEU A 53 9.44 -3.54 -4.06
N ILE A 54 10.57 -3.35 -4.72
CA ILE A 54 11.67 -2.52 -4.20
C ILE A 54 11.22 -1.07 -4.03
N LEU A 55 10.60 -0.49 -5.07
CA LEU A 55 10.13 0.89 -5.05
C LEU A 55 9.04 1.12 -4.00
N SER A 56 8.07 0.20 -3.89
CA SER A 56 7.02 0.31 -2.88
C SER A 56 7.59 0.18 -1.46
N GLY A 57 8.51 -0.76 -1.23
CA GLY A 57 9.17 -0.91 0.07
C GLY A 57 10.01 0.31 0.46
N ALA A 58 10.75 0.89 -0.50
CA ALA A 58 11.51 2.11 -0.29
C ALA A 58 10.58 3.31 0.01
N ALA A 59 9.50 3.47 -0.75
CA ALA A 59 8.52 4.53 -0.53
C ALA A 59 7.85 4.40 0.85
N MET A 60 7.47 3.20 1.26
CA MET A 60 6.89 2.93 2.58
C MET A 60 7.87 3.26 3.71
N SER A 61 9.15 2.88 3.55
CA SER A 61 10.19 3.17 4.54
C SER A 61 10.43 4.67 4.69
N MET A 62 10.51 5.40 3.58
CA MET A 62 10.67 6.86 3.59
C MET A 62 9.45 7.55 4.21
N SER A 63 8.24 7.16 3.82
CA SER A 63 7.00 7.69 4.36
C SER A 63 6.88 7.41 5.85
N GLY A 64 7.26 6.20 6.30
CA GLY A 64 7.31 5.84 7.73
C GLY A 64 8.27 6.72 8.52
N LEU A 65 9.47 6.95 8.00
CA LEU A 65 10.45 7.82 8.65
C LEU A 65 9.94 9.26 8.76
N VAL A 66 9.39 9.81 7.68
CA VAL A 66 8.80 11.15 7.69
C VAL A 66 7.67 11.24 8.72
N MET A 67 6.80 10.23 8.77
CA MET A 67 5.68 10.17 9.71
C MET A 67 6.17 10.15 11.17
N GLN A 68 7.19 9.34 11.47
CA GLN A 68 7.81 9.26 12.80
C GLN A 68 8.44 10.59 13.22
N LEU A 69 9.08 11.30 12.28
CA LEU A 69 9.69 12.60 12.54
C LEU A 69 8.64 13.69 12.78
N VAL A 70 7.58 13.73 11.97
CA VAL A 70 6.50 14.72 12.09
C VAL A 70 5.69 14.52 13.37
N THR A 71 5.40 13.28 13.72
CA THR A 71 4.60 12.95 14.91
C THR A 71 5.42 12.85 16.20
N GLN A 72 6.76 12.90 16.10
CA GLN A 72 7.70 12.66 17.20
C GLN A 72 7.41 11.33 17.92
N ASN A 73 6.89 10.34 17.17
CA ASN A 73 6.49 9.06 17.69
C ASN A 73 7.10 7.93 16.84
N ARG A 74 7.94 7.09 17.46
CA ARG A 74 8.59 5.94 16.80
C ARG A 74 7.63 4.83 16.38
N PHE A 75 6.42 4.81 16.92
CA PHE A 75 5.38 3.82 16.60
C PHE A 75 4.43 4.30 15.50
N ALA A 76 4.62 5.51 14.96
CA ALA A 76 3.83 5.99 13.85
C ALA A 76 4.22 5.25 12.57
N GLU A 77 3.22 4.73 11.86
CA GLU A 77 3.34 4.06 10.57
C GLU A 77 2.67 4.89 9.47
N PRO A 78 3.07 4.75 8.20
CA PRO A 78 2.42 5.45 7.08
C PRO A 78 0.94 5.09 6.96
N SER A 79 0.59 3.84 7.25
CA SER A 79 -0.78 3.31 7.23
C SER A 79 -1.68 3.91 8.32
N THR A 80 -1.10 4.40 9.43
CA THR A 80 -1.90 4.98 10.54
C THR A 80 -2.61 6.27 10.16
N THR A 81 -2.36 6.84 8.98
CA THR A 81 -3.10 8.01 8.46
C THR A 81 -4.39 7.64 7.75
N GLY A 82 -4.70 6.35 7.61
CA GLY A 82 -5.87 5.86 6.86
C GLY A 82 -5.70 5.92 5.33
N THR A 83 -4.50 6.13 4.82
CA THR A 83 -4.23 6.25 3.37
C THR A 83 -4.60 4.99 2.60
N THR A 84 -4.42 3.82 3.19
CA THR A 84 -4.74 2.51 2.60
C THR A 84 -6.25 2.35 2.39
N GLU A 85 -7.04 2.76 3.37
CA GLU A 85 -8.50 2.74 3.34
C GLU A 85 -9.05 3.70 2.29
N TRP A 86 -8.48 4.91 2.20
CA TRP A 86 -8.82 5.87 1.14
C TRP A 86 -8.45 5.35 -0.25
N ALA A 87 -7.28 4.74 -0.43
CA ALA A 87 -6.89 4.11 -1.70
C ALA A 87 -7.86 2.98 -2.07
N GLY A 88 -8.24 2.15 -1.09
CA GLY A 88 -9.23 1.08 -1.25
C GLY A 88 -10.61 1.62 -1.67
N LEU A 89 -11.06 2.71 -1.05
CA LEU A 89 -12.28 3.39 -1.45
C LEU A 89 -12.21 3.90 -2.89
N GLY A 90 -11.09 4.50 -3.30
CA GLY A 90 -10.87 4.95 -4.67
C GLY A 90 -10.91 3.81 -5.69
N LEU A 91 -10.31 2.66 -5.37
CA LEU A 91 -10.40 1.44 -6.20
C LEU A 91 -11.85 0.94 -6.28
N LEU A 92 -12.56 0.91 -5.19
CA LEU A 92 -13.96 0.48 -5.16
C LEU A 92 -14.84 1.38 -6.04
N VAL A 93 -14.70 2.69 -5.90
CA VAL A 93 -15.45 3.68 -6.68
C VAL A 93 -15.23 3.50 -8.18
N ILE A 94 -13.97 3.36 -8.63
CA ILE A 94 -13.69 3.18 -10.05
C ILE A 94 -14.14 1.81 -10.58
N MET A 95 -14.10 0.77 -9.76
CA MET A 95 -14.59 -0.56 -10.15
C MET A 95 -16.11 -0.58 -10.33
N ILE A 96 -16.84 0.20 -9.55
CA ILE A 96 -18.31 0.34 -9.68
C ILE A 96 -18.64 1.25 -10.88
N ALA A 97 -17.98 2.40 -11.00
CA ALA A 97 -18.28 3.38 -12.04
C ALA A 97 -17.85 2.91 -13.44
N TRP A 98 -16.74 2.17 -13.51
CA TRP A 98 -16.21 1.67 -14.77
C TRP A 98 -15.51 0.31 -14.57
N PRO A 99 -16.26 -0.82 -14.56
CA PRO A 99 -15.72 -2.16 -14.31
C PRO A 99 -14.62 -2.59 -15.27
N GLY A 100 -14.65 -2.12 -16.52
CA GLY A 100 -13.65 -2.38 -17.55
C GLY A 100 -12.48 -1.40 -17.58
N ALA A 101 -12.33 -0.52 -16.57
CA ALA A 101 -11.26 0.47 -16.54
C ALA A 101 -9.87 -0.17 -16.62
N PRO A 102 -8.95 0.35 -17.47
CA PRO A 102 -7.58 -0.13 -17.53
C PRO A 102 -6.87 0.07 -16.19
N ILE A 103 -5.85 -0.75 -15.93
CA ILE A 103 -5.12 -0.75 -14.65
C ILE A 103 -4.58 0.64 -14.27
N LEU A 104 -4.13 1.40 -15.26
CA LEU A 104 -3.59 2.74 -15.05
C LEU A 104 -4.64 3.71 -14.48
N VAL A 105 -5.88 3.64 -14.97
CA VAL A 105 -6.98 4.46 -14.45
C VAL A 105 -7.35 4.06 -13.03
N ARG A 106 -7.35 2.76 -12.73
CA ARG A 106 -7.58 2.27 -11.36
C ARG A 106 -6.48 2.75 -10.41
N MET A 107 -5.23 2.68 -10.83
CA MET A 107 -4.09 3.16 -10.02
C MET A 107 -4.16 4.67 -9.77
N THR A 108 -4.45 5.47 -10.80
CA THR A 108 -4.57 6.93 -10.64
C THR A 108 -5.73 7.30 -9.73
N CYS A 109 -6.86 6.60 -9.80
CA CYS A 109 -7.99 6.79 -8.90
C CYS A 109 -7.60 6.47 -7.45
N ALA A 110 -6.94 5.33 -7.20
CA ALA A 110 -6.47 4.97 -5.86
C ALA A 110 -5.50 6.01 -5.29
N ILE A 111 -4.55 6.48 -6.10
CA ILE A 111 -3.56 7.50 -5.69
C ILE A 111 -4.25 8.83 -5.36
N THR A 112 -5.19 9.28 -6.18
CA THR A 112 -5.91 10.54 -5.93
C THR A 112 -6.74 10.50 -4.66
N PHE A 113 -7.41 9.37 -4.40
CA PHE A 113 -8.15 9.18 -3.15
C PHE A 113 -7.21 9.10 -1.93
N ALA A 114 -6.10 8.36 -2.02
CA ALA A 114 -5.10 8.31 -0.95
C ALA A 114 -4.54 9.71 -0.63
N PHE A 115 -4.26 10.50 -1.66
CA PHE A 115 -3.80 11.88 -1.50
C PHE A 115 -4.88 12.77 -0.85
N ALA A 116 -6.13 12.68 -1.30
CA ALA A 116 -7.26 13.39 -0.71
C ALA A 116 -7.43 13.02 0.77
N GLY A 117 -7.38 11.73 1.11
CA GLY A 117 -7.43 11.24 2.48
C GLY A 117 -6.31 11.79 3.36
N THR A 118 -5.09 11.84 2.82
CA THR A 118 -3.94 12.45 3.50
C THR A 118 -4.18 13.95 3.77
N MET A 119 -4.77 14.67 2.81
CA MET A 119 -5.10 16.09 3.00
C MET A 119 -6.18 16.28 4.08
N VAL A 120 -7.20 15.43 4.10
CA VAL A 120 -8.24 15.43 5.15
C VAL A 120 -7.61 15.14 6.52
N PHE A 121 -6.73 14.14 6.62
CA PHE A 121 -6.02 13.84 7.85
C PHE A 121 -5.22 15.04 8.36
N PHE A 122 -4.43 15.69 7.51
CA PHE A 122 -3.66 16.87 7.91
C PHE A 122 -4.55 18.07 8.25
N ALA A 123 -5.68 18.24 7.57
CA ALA A 123 -6.64 19.29 7.90
C ALA A 123 -7.26 19.10 9.29
N LEU A 124 -7.57 17.86 9.65
CA LEU A 124 -8.04 17.51 10.99
C LEU A 124 -6.93 17.71 12.03
N LEU A 125 -5.71 17.29 11.73
CA LEU A 125 -4.56 17.39 12.61
C LEU A 125 -4.24 18.86 12.97
N ARG A 126 -4.42 19.80 12.03
CA ARG A 126 -4.23 21.23 12.27
C ARG A 126 -5.21 21.84 13.28
N ARG A 127 -6.37 21.20 13.45
CA ARG A 127 -7.43 21.68 14.38
C ARG A 127 -7.29 21.12 15.79
N VAL A 128 -6.46 20.11 15.95
CA VAL A 128 -6.25 19.45 17.25
C VAL A 128 -4.94 19.93 17.87
N SER A 129 -5.00 20.37 19.13
CA SER A 129 -3.80 20.71 19.89
C SER A 129 -2.99 19.45 20.16
N LEU A 130 -1.80 19.33 19.54
CA LEU A 130 -0.91 18.18 19.63
C LEU A 130 -0.22 18.09 21.01
N ARG A 131 -0.98 17.97 22.08
CA ARG A 131 -0.43 17.80 23.43
C ARG A 131 0.06 16.38 23.71
N SER A 132 -0.27 15.42 22.85
CA SER A 132 0.13 14.01 23.02
C SER A 132 0.50 13.38 21.67
N SER A 133 1.66 12.77 21.60
CA SER A 133 2.14 12.03 20.42
C SER A 133 1.26 10.82 20.04
N LEU A 134 0.41 10.35 20.96
CA LEU A 134 -0.51 9.23 20.73
C LEU A 134 -1.79 9.64 20.00
N LEU A 135 -2.19 10.93 20.04
CA LEU A 135 -3.41 11.40 19.39
C LEU A 135 -3.35 11.27 17.87
N VAL A 136 -2.18 11.45 17.28
CA VAL A 136 -1.98 11.40 15.82
C VAL A 136 -2.32 10.02 15.24
N PRO A 137 -1.72 8.91 15.73
CA PRO A 137 -2.09 7.56 15.27
C PRO A 137 -3.57 7.23 15.53
N ILE A 138 -4.10 7.60 16.69
CA ILE A 138 -5.49 7.31 17.04
C ILE A 138 -6.46 8.00 16.06
N MET A 139 -6.23 9.28 15.76
CA MET A 139 -7.06 10.02 14.79
C MET A 139 -7.02 9.38 13.40
N GLY A 140 -5.83 8.96 12.94
CA GLY A 140 -5.68 8.30 11.66
C GLY A 140 -6.40 6.96 11.60
N MET A 141 -6.27 6.13 12.65
CA MET A 141 -6.99 4.86 12.74
C MET A 141 -8.52 5.07 12.77
N MET A 142 -9.02 6.07 13.50
CA MET A 142 -10.45 6.39 13.52
C MET A 142 -10.95 6.83 12.14
N LEU A 143 -10.20 7.71 11.46
CA LEU A 143 -10.52 8.14 10.11
C LEU A 143 -10.53 6.96 9.13
N GLY A 144 -9.52 6.10 9.19
CA GLY A 144 -9.45 4.87 8.41
C GLY A 144 -10.62 3.93 8.66
N ALA A 145 -11.01 3.74 9.93
CA ALA A 145 -12.15 2.91 10.29
C ALA A 145 -13.48 3.43 9.70
N VAL A 146 -13.68 4.75 9.70
CA VAL A 146 -14.87 5.38 9.08
C VAL A 146 -14.88 5.14 7.57
N VAL A 147 -13.76 5.35 6.90
CA VAL A 147 -13.64 5.13 5.45
C VAL A 147 -13.82 3.66 5.09
N SER A 148 -13.26 2.75 5.89
CA SER A 148 -13.42 1.30 5.73
C SER A 148 -14.89 0.88 5.89
N ALA A 149 -15.60 1.43 6.86
CA ALA A 149 -17.03 1.17 7.05
C ALA A 149 -17.86 1.65 5.85
N ILE A 150 -17.57 2.84 5.31
CA ILE A 150 -18.21 3.37 4.09
C ILE A 150 -17.92 2.44 2.90
N SER A 151 -16.68 2.04 2.72
CA SER A 151 -16.28 1.13 1.63
C SER A 151 -17.00 -0.21 1.71
N THR A 152 -17.09 -0.77 2.91
CA THR A 152 -17.81 -2.03 3.15
C THR A 152 -19.30 -1.90 2.84
N PHE A 153 -19.94 -0.81 3.29
CA PHE A 153 -21.34 -0.54 3.00
C PHE A 153 -21.60 -0.44 1.49
N ILE A 154 -20.80 0.34 0.76
CA ILE A 154 -20.92 0.47 -0.70
C ILE A 154 -20.72 -0.89 -1.40
N ALA A 155 -19.73 -1.68 -0.96
CA ALA A 155 -19.46 -3.00 -1.55
C ALA A 155 -20.63 -3.97 -1.34
N LEU A 156 -21.25 -3.96 -0.17
CA LEU A 156 -22.42 -4.80 0.13
C LEU A 156 -23.65 -4.40 -0.71
N GLU A 157 -23.94 -3.12 -0.80
CA GLU A 157 -25.05 -2.61 -1.62
C GLU A 157 -24.87 -2.96 -3.10
N THR A 158 -23.66 -2.83 -3.63
CA THR A 158 -23.36 -3.17 -5.03
C THR A 158 -23.50 -4.67 -5.29
N ASN A 159 -23.06 -5.52 -4.36
CA ASN A 159 -23.12 -6.98 -4.49
C ASN A 159 -24.59 -7.48 -4.39
N THR A 160 -25.39 -6.89 -3.53
CA THR A 160 -26.84 -7.17 -3.43
C THR A 160 -27.57 -6.78 -4.71
N THR A 161 -27.25 -5.62 -5.29
CA THR A 161 -27.90 -5.15 -6.54
C THR A 161 -27.60 -6.09 -7.72
N VAL A 162 -26.37 -6.58 -7.84
CA VAL A 162 -25.98 -7.57 -8.88
C VAL A 162 -26.71 -8.90 -8.69
N SER A 163 -26.86 -9.36 -7.44
CA SER A 163 -27.57 -10.60 -7.12
C SER A 163 -29.06 -10.53 -7.50
N TYR A 164 -29.74 -9.42 -7.23
CA TYR A 164 -31.15 -9.23 -7.61
C TYR A 164 -31.39 -9.14 -9.11
N THR A 165 -30.45 -8.57 -9.88
CA THR A 165 -30.58 -8.49 -11.34
C THR A 165 -30.39 -9.84 -12.02
N HIS A 166 -29.54 -10.71 -11.50
CA HIS A 166 -29.35 -12.06 -12.04
C HIS A 166 -30.47 -13.07 -11.68
N LEU A 167 -31.20 -12.82 -10.59
CA LEU A 167 -32.33 -13.69 -10.21
C LEU A 167 -33.64 -13.33 -10.95
N ARG A 168 -33.68 -12.25 -11.70
CA ARG A 168 -34.87 -11.76 -12.41
C ARG A 168 -34.81 -11.97 -13.93
N ALA A 169 -33.71 -12.52 -14.45
CA ALA A 169 -33.50 -12.95 -15.84
C ALA A 169 -33.60 -14.47 -15.96
#